data_a9a1c8d7f2b606103076d5ea2f316b44
#
_entry.id   a9a1c8d7f2b606103076d5ea2f316b44
#
_cell.length_a   1.000
_cell.length_b   1.000
_cell.length_c   1.000
_cell.angle_alpha   90.00
_cell.angle_beta   90.00
_cell.angle_gamma   90.00
#
_symmetry.space_group_name_H-M   'P 1'
#
loop_
_entity.id
_entity.type
_entity.pdbx_description
1 polymer ?
#
loop_
_entity_poly.entity_id
_entity_poly.type
_entity_poly.pdbx_seq_one_letter_code
_entity_poly.pdbx_strand_id
1 'polypeptide(L)'
;MEYTELSAYDLPAGVVTSWTPRADAGRWQQDPRDLSPGHEAHLRDSEPGSWIGSVLRVPGPYEPEPLRRAVHAWMSRHEVLRTTVTRDAGAGWRRVTAPAEAVAVRDLVVGHLTAAQVTALLPSLLADVSPTAWPHCVLASVVPDQPADGFVLAFGADHSVMDAYSQLLWFEEIVSLYDAARRGVPDAELRALEVGSHVDFSAEDRKLAMTLAADGEPVHRWLDFLGPGATFPRYGADGVTHPAADAAEAARPQASRSAWLATVDQTDDLSARSRARGASAQSGVLAAFAHAARRVHGIDRLRFVLPMHTRYAPQHAAAVGWYVGLCPVDLDLDGVDPVLREVDAGGIGAKRVVDGTALTAAVERVHAAVAAGKPLVRYSFARIAELGGITDGPHLAVSYVDTRFVPGAERWSDWDARTLRSPAYGTDELYLWFLRTHDGLNVSTRYPDTPEAHVAMDALIEELRACFRAFGTAGLSEAVA
;
A
#
# COMPACT_ATOMS: atom_id res chain seq x y z
N MET A 1 2.91 0.29 -13.05
CA MET A 1 2.50 -0.35 -11.78
C MET A 1 1.31 0.39 -11.19
N GLU A 2 0.26 -0.30 -10.80
CA GLU A 2 -0.97 0.27 -10.24
C GLU A 2 -1.39 -0.52 -9.00
N TYR A 3 -2.05 0.15 -8.07
CA TYR A 3 -2.68 -0.46 -6.90
C TYR A 3 -4.18 -0.56 -7.22
N THR A 4 -4.68 -1.76 -7.53
CA THR A 4 -6.00 -1.94 -8.15
C THR A 4 -6.77 -3.12 -7.55
N GLU A 5 -7.95 -3.36 -8.08
CA GLU A 5 -8.75 -4.55 -7.80
C GLU A 5 -8.59 -5.57 -8.93
N LEU A 6 -8.77 -6.84 -8.60
CA LEU A 6 -8.58 -7.94 -9.56
C LEU A 6 -9.55 -7.84 -10.75
N SER A 7 -10.73 -7.23 -10.57
CA SER A 7 -11.69 -6.95 -11.63
C SER A 7 -11.18 -6.02 -12.74
N ALA A 8 -10.14 -5.24 -12.44
CA ALA A 8 -9.49 -4.34 -13.40
C ALA A 8 -8.27 -4.98 -14.10
N TYR A 9 -7.96 -6.24 -13.79
CA TYR A 9 -6.87 -6.98 -14.43
C TYR A 9 -7.41 -7.85 -15.59
N ASP A 10 -6.71 -7.87 -16.72
CA ASP A 10 -7.09 -8.67 -17.89
C ASP A 10 -6.71 -10.14 -17.69
N LEU A 11 -7.67 -10.92 -17.17
CA LEU A 11 -7.51 -12.34 -16.88
C LEU A 11 -7.87 -13.19 -18.11
N PRO A 12 -6.97 -14.10 -18.56
CA PRO A 12 -7.23 -14.97 -19.68
C PRO A 12 -8.19 -16.12 -19.34
N ALA A 13 -8.82 -16.70 -20.35
CA ALA A 13 -9.36 -18.06 -20.26
C ALA A 13 -8.21 -19.06 -20.11
N GLY A 14 -8.45 -20.18 -19.41
CA GLY A 14 -7.43 -21.20 -19.24
C GLY A 14 -7.63 -22.10 -18.02
N VAL A 15 -6.62 -22.88 -17.70
CA VAL A 15 -6.62 -23.79 -16.55
C VAL A 15 -6.28 -23.05 -15.28
N VAL A 16 -7.19 -23.04 -14.33
CA VAL A 16 -7.00 -22.43 -13.00
C VAL A 16 -6.54 -23.49 -12.01
N THR A 17 -5.47 -23.17 -11.26
CA THR A 17 -4.96 -23.99 -10.15
C THR A 17 -4.84 -23.15 -8.89
N SER A 18 -5.39 -23.61 -7.79
CA SER A 18 -5.19 -23.03 -6.45
C SER A 18 -3.97 -23.65 -5.79
N TRP A 19 -3.19 -22.84 -5.09
CA TRP A 19 -1.98 -23.21 -4.35
C TRP A 19 -2.15 -22.85 -2.89
N THR A 20 -2.31 -23.84 -2.04
CA THR A 20 -2.60 -23.62 -0.62
C THR A 20 -1.49 -24.22 0.25
N PRO A 21 -0.85 -23.43 1.11
CA PRO A 21 0.07 -23.94 2.12
C PRO A 21 -0.63 -24.88 3.10
N ARG A 22 0.08 -25.90 3.55
CA ARG A 22 -0.37 -26.85 4.57
C ARG A 22 0.74 -27.13 5.56
N ALA A 23 0.37 -27.27 6.82
CA ALA A 23 1.27 -27.73 7.87
C ALA A 23 0.51 -28.67 8.80
N ASP A 24 1.17 -29.74 9.25
CA ASP A 24 0.56 -30.69 10.16
C ASP A 24 0.32 -30.05 11.54
N ALA A 25 -0.84 -30.29 12.12
CA ALA A 25 -1.25 -29.68 13.39
C ALA A 25 -0.24 -29.93 14.53
N GLY A 26 0.41 -31.09 14.57
CA GLY A 26 1.42 -31.42 15.57
C GLY A 26 2.78 -30.78 15.38
N ARG A 27 2.99 -30.00 14.31
CA ARG A 27 4.27 -29.35 14.02
C ARG A 27 4.31 -27.88 14.46
N TRP A 28 3.17 -27.32 14.87
CA TRP A 28 3.10 -25.95 15.40
C TRP A 28 3.72 -25.90 16.79
N GLN A 29 4.62 -24.93 16.98
CA GLN A 29 5.32 -24.70 18.23
C GLN A 29 4.91 -23.36 18.82
N GLN A 30 4.75 -23.29 20.13
CA GLN A 30 4.53 -22.03 20.82
C GLN A 30 5.73 -21.11 20.60
N ASP A 31 5.46 -19.88 20.19
CA ASP A 31 6.48 -18.87 19.97
C ASP A 31 6.44 -17.86 21.12
N PRO A 32 7.55 -17.68 21.85
CA PRO A 32 7.58 -16.78 23.01
C PRO A 32 7.61 -15.29 22.62
N ARG A 33 7.76 -14.97 21.35
CA ARG A 33 7.80 -13.59 20.84
C ARG A 33 6.39 -13.02 20.76
N ASP A 34 6.15 -11.93 21.49
CA ASP A 34 4.83 -11.31 21.58
C ASP A 34 4.38 -10.70 20.23
N LEU A 35 3.06 -10.56 20.08
CA LEU A 35 2.44 -9.82 18.99
C LEU A 35 2.66 -8.32 19.18
N SER A 36 2.86 -7.57 18.09
CA SER A 36 2.80 -6.12 18.14
C SER A 36 1.40 -5.62 18.50
N PRO A 37 1.25 -4.43 19.10
CA PRO A 37 -0.07 -3.86 19.38
C PRO A 37 -0.93 -3.68 18.11
N GLY A 38 -0.28 -3.35 16.98
CA GLY A 38 -0.96 -3.25 15.68
C GLY A 38 -1.53 -4.59 15.22
N HIS A 39 -0.79 -5.69 15.40
CA HIS A 39 -1.29 -7.03 15.07
C HIS A 39 -2.48 -7.41 15.97
N GLU A 40 -2.41 -7.18 17.26
CA GLU A 40 -3.53 -7.45 18.16
C GLU A 40 -4.79 -6.60 17.85
N ALA A 41 -4.61 -5.35 17.46
CA ALA A 41 -5.71 -4.51 16.99
C ALA A 41 -6.34 -5.11 15.73
N HIS A 42 -5.53 -5.49 14.74
CA HIS A 42 -6.02 -6.14 13.51
C HIS A 42 -6.79 -7.43 13.80
N LEU A 43 -6.33 -8.27 14.75
CA LEU A 43 -7.05 -9.48 15.15
C LEU A 43 -8.44 -9.20 15.77
N ARG A 44 -8.64 -8.00 16.36
CA ARG A 44 -9.93 -7.60 16.93
C ARG A 44 -10.87 -6.97 15.90
N ASP A 45 -10.29 -6.17 14.99
CA ASP A 45 -11.02 -5.17 14.21
C ASP A 45 -11.06 -5.49 12.71
N SER A 46 -10.37 -6.57 12.25
CA SER A 46 -10.35 -6.94 10.84
C SER A 46 -11.71 -7.41 10.32
N GLU A 47 -12.07 -6.93 9.14
CA GLU A 47 -13.27 -7.37 8.46
C GLU A 47 -13.05 -8.72 7.76
N PRO A 48 -14.02 -9.66 7.87
CA PRO A 48 -13.96 -10.92 7.15
C PRO A 48 -13.84 -10.71 5.63
N GLY A 49 -12.93 -11.45 4.98
CA GLY A 49 -12.73 -11.36 3.54
C GLY A 49 -11.89 -10.18 3.07
N SER A 50 -11.33 -9.40 3.99
CA SER A 50 -10.32 -8.38 3.65
C SER A 50 -8.97 -9.05 3.36
N TRP A 51 -8.38 -8.70 2.22
CA TRP A 51 -7.06 -9.19 1.81
C TRP A 51 -6.34 -8.16 0.94
N ILE A 52 -5.04 -8.26 0.91
CA ILE A 52 -4.15 -7.57 -0.04
C ILE A 52 -3.35 -8.62 -0.82
N GLY A 53 -2.89 -8.29 -2.01
CA GLY A 53 -2.18 -9.26 -2.82
C GLY A 53 -1.48 -8.64 -4.02
N SER A 54 -1.04 -9.50 -4.92
CA SER A 54 -0.40 -9.09 -6.16
C SER A 54 -0.72 -10.07 -7.27
N VAL A 55 -0.63 -9.59 -8.50
CA VAL A 55 -0.78 -10.40 -9.72
C VAL A 55 0.29 -10.00 -10.72
N LEU A 56 0.81 -10.98 -11.44
CA LEU A 56 1.73 -10.76 -12.55
C LEU A 56 1.58 -11.86 -13.60
N ARG A 57 2.09 -11.58 -14.78
CA ARG A 57 2.32 -12.58 -15.83
C ARG A 57 3.76 -13.11 -15.69
N VAL A 58 3.90 -14.35 -15.24
CA VAL A 58 5.20 -15.03 -15.12
C VAL A 58 5.67 -15.43 -16.52
N PRO A 59 6.86 -14.99 -16.97
CA PRO A 59 7.35 -15.33 -18.29
C PRO A 59 7.78 -16.80 -18.40
N GLY A 60 7.69 -17.35 -19.60
CA GLY A 60 8.14 -18.72 -19.90
C GLY A 60 7.09 -19.81 -19.62
N PRO A 61 7.43 -21.07 -19.85
CA PRO A 61 6.47 -22.18 -19.75
C PRO A 61 6.02 -22.42 -18.31
N TYR A 62 4.78 -22.86 -18.16
CA TYR A 62 4.23 -23.28 -16.88
C TYR A 62 4.69 -24.72 -16.54
N GLU A 63 5.32 -24.86 -15.42
CA GLU A 63 5.77 -26.13 -14.86
C GLU A 63 5.31 -26.22 -13.38
N PRO A 64 4.34 -27.09 -13.03
CA PRO A 64 3.72 -27.07 -11.69
C PRO A 64 4.71 -27.45 -10.57
N GLU A 65 5.65 -28.37 -10.80
CA GLU A 65 6.59 -28.76 -9.76
C GLU A 65 7.62 -27.67 -9.43
N PRO A 66 8.28 -27.00 -10.39
CA PRO A 66 9.07 -25.80 -10.14
C PRO A 66 8.28 -24.70 -9.42
N LEU A 67 7.01 -24.45 -9.78
CA LEU A 67 6.19 -23.44 -9.11
C LEU A 67 5.91 -23.83 -7.65
N ARG A 68 5.59 -25.09 -7.38
CA ARG A 68 5.41 -25.59 -6.00
C ARG A 68 6.68 -25.37 -5.16
N ARG A 69 7.84 -25.67 -5.72
CA ARG A 69 9.15 -25.47 -5.07
C ARG A 69 9.41 -23.99 -4.80
N ALA A 70 9.12 -23.11 -5.76
CA ALA A 70 9.28 -21.66 -5.61
C ALA A 70 8.38 -21.10 -4.50
N VAL A 71 7.09 -21.44 -4.49
CA VAL A 71 6.15 -21.02 -3.45
C VAL A 71 6.58 -21.56 -2.07
N HIS A 72 6.99 -22.83 -2.00
CA HIS A 72 7.51 -23.40 -0.75
C HIS A 72 8.77 -22.68 -0.26
N ALA A 73 9.72 -22.35 -1.15
CA ALA A 73 10.94 -21.63 -0.80
C ALA A 73 10.61 -20.23 -0.27
N TRP A 74 9.70 -19.49 -0.94
CA TRP A 74 9.24 -18.19 -0.50
C TRP A 74 8.61 -18.22 0.90
N MET A 75 7.69 -19.15 1.14
CA MET A 75 7.05 -19.31 2.45
C MET A 75 8.03 -19.75 3.55
N SER A 76 8.99 -20.59 3.20
CA SER A 76 10.01 -21.06 4.15
C SER A 76 10.96 -19.93 4.57
N ARG A 77 11.29 -19.05 3.64
CA ARG A 77 12.19 -17.91 3.82
C ARG A 77 11.58 -16.86 4.76
N HIS A 78 10.30 -16.54 4.59
CA HIS A 78 9.62 -15.50 5.36
C HIS A 78 8.84 -16.10 6.53
N GLU A 79 9.42 -16.04 7.73
CA GLU A 79 8.89 -16.66 8.94
C GLU A 79 7.43 -16.27 9.22
N VAL A 80 7.05 -15.03 8.96
CA VAL A 80 5.68 -14.54 9.18
C VAL A 80 4.62 -15.34 8.40
N LEU A 81 4.97 -15.89 7.23
CA LEU A 81 4.05 -16.69 6.40
C LEU A 81 3.79 -18.10 6.95
N ARG A 82 4.59 -18.56 7.91
CA ARG A 82 4.44 -19.84 8.61
C ARG A 82 4.19 -19.67 10.11
N THR A 83 3.62 -18.54 10.46
CA THR A 83 3.26 -18.13 11.82
C THR A 83 1.77 -17.86 11.86
N THR A 84 1.11 -18.20 12.96
CA THR A 84 -0.31 -17.88 13.20
C THR A 84 -0.55 -17.61 14.68
N VAL A 85 -1.81 -17.41 15.04
CA VAL A 85 -2.22 -17.16 16.42
C VAL A 85 -3.19 -18.22 16.92
N THR A 86 -3.16 -18.45 18.23
CA THR A 86 -4.15 -19.24 18.93
C THR A 86 -4.74 -18.42 20.06
N ARG A 87 -5.99 -18.67 20.39
CA ARG A 87 -6.66 -17.99 21.50
C ARG A 87 -6.55 -18.86 22.76
N ASP A 88 -6.00 -18.29 23.82
CA ASP A 88 -5.92 -18.96 25.11
C ASP A 88 -7.10 -18.50 25.99
N ALA A 89 -7.78 -19.45 26.65
CA ALA A 89 -8.93 -19.14 27.49
C ALA A 89 -8.49 -18.22 28.66
N GLY A 90 -8.77 -16.93 28.54
CA GLY A 90 -8.50 -15.91 29.57
C GLY A 90 -7.16 -15.19 29.44
N ALA A 91 -6.26 -15.55 28.50
CA ALA A 91 -4.92 -14.94 28.38
C ALA A 91 -4.70 -14.15 27.07
N GLY A 92 -5.71 -14.04 26.19
CA GLY A 92 -5.56 -13.31 24.91
C GLY A 92 -5.00 -14.17 23.78
N TRP A 93 -4.32 -13.50 22.83
CA TRP A 93 -3.73 -14.16 21.66
C TRP A 93 -2.29 -14.62 21.93
N ARG A 94 -1.95 -15.81 21.47
CA ARG A 94 -0.60 -16.36 21.51
C ARG A 94 -0.13 -16.72 20.12
N ARG A 95 1.14 -16.48 19.85
CA ARG A 95 1.77 -16.85 18.59
C ARG A 95 2.17 -18.32 18.60
N VAL A 96 1.99 -18.95 17.46
CA VAL A 96 2.57 -20.27 17.15
C VAL A 96 3.25 -20.21 15.79
N THR A 97 4.39 -20.87 15.65
CA THR A 97 5.21 -20.87 14.44
C THR A 97 5.50 -22.31 14.01
N ALA A 98 5.34 -22.61 12.72
CA ALA A 98 5.74 -23.88 12.16
C ALA A 98 7.20 -23.82 11.66
N PRO A 99 8.04 -24.82 11.86
CA PRO A 99 9.35 -24.88 11.24
C PRO A 99 9.22 -24.97 9.70
N ALA A 100 10.19 -24.46 8.98
CA ALA A 100 10.12 -24.35 7.52
C ALA A 100 9.88 -25.71 6.82
N GLU A 101 10.48 -26.76 7.32
CA GLU A 101 10.34 -28.13 6.79
C GLU A 101 8.99 -28.78 7.10
N ALA A 102 8.16 -28.17 7.96
CA ALA A 102 6.81 -28.66 8.24
C ALA A 102 5.76 -28.07 7.28
N VAL A 103 6.14 -27.07 6.51
CA VAL A 103 5.24 -26.45 5.53
C VAL A 103 5.31 -27.24 4.22
N ALA A 104 4.18 -27.53 3.64
CA ALA A 104 4.04 -28.07 2.29
C ALA A 104 3.10 -27.21 1.48
N VAL A 105 3.23 -27.20 0.16
CA VAL A 105 2.33 -26.50 -0.74
C VAL A 105 1.52 -27.53 -1.52
N ARG A 106 0.20 -27.46 -1.42
CA ARG A 106 -0.72 -28.29 -2.20
C ARG A 106 -1.31 -27.49 -3.33
N ASP A 107 -1.36 -28.11 -4.50
CA ASP A 107 -2.08 -27.60 -5.65
C ASP A 107 -3.38 -28.38 -5.84
N LEU A 108 -4.41 -27.65 -6.27
CA LEU A 108 -5.70 -28.20 -6.67
C LEU A 108 -6.07 -27.56 -8.02
N VAL A 109 -6.11 -28.41 -9.05
CA VAL A 109 -6.63 -27.98 -10.37
C VAL A 109 -8.13 -27.79 -10.23
N VAL A 110 -8.59 -26.56 -10.35
CA VAL A 110 -10.02 -26.19 -10.29
C VAL A 110 -10.71 -26.59 -11.59
N GLY A 111 -10.06 -26.36 -12.72
CA GLY A 111 -10.56 -26.72 -14.04
C GLY A 111 -10.17 -25.72 -15.11
N HIS A 112 -10.67 -25.97 -16.33
CA HIS A 112 -10.56 -25.05 -17.44
C HIS A 112 -11.76 -24.10 -17.44
N LEU A 113 -11.48 -22.79 -17.38
CA LEU A 113 -12.50 -21.73 -17.22
C LEU A 113 -12.39 -20.68 -18.33
N THR A 114 -13.51 -20.09 -18.69
CA THR A 114 -13.53 -18.89 -19.54
C THR A 114 -12.99 -17.68 -18.77
N ALA A 115 -12.54 -16.63 -19.46
CA ALA A 115 -12.04 -15.40 -18.84
C ALA A 115 -13.04 -14.81 -17.82
N ALA A 116 -14.32 -14.77 -18.15
CA ALA A 116 -15.37 -14.30 -17.25
C ALA A 116 -15.51 -15.17 -16.00
N GLN A 117 -15.38 -16.49 -16.12
CA GLN A 117 -15.40 -17.41 -14.97
C GLN A 117 -14.14 -17.26 -14.10
N VAL A 118 -12.97 -17.06 -14.72
CA VAL A 118 -11.72 -16.77 -13.98
C VAL A 118 -11.87 -15.49 -13.18
N THR A 119 -12.35 -14.40 -13.82
CA THR A 119 -12.57 -13.10 -13.14
C THR A 119 -13.57 -13.20 -11.99
N ALA A 120 -14.61 -14.03 -12.12
CA ALA A 120 -15.58 -14.23 -11.06
C ALA A 120 -15.05 -15.10 -9.89
N LEU A 121 -14.18 -16.09 -10.18
CA LEU A 121 -13.71 -17.06 -9.21
C LEU A 121 -12.49 -16.58 -8.41
N LEU A 122 -11.52 -15.95 -9.06
CA LEU A 122 -10.24 -15.61 -8.44
C LEU A 122 -10.36 -14.77 -7.16
N PRO A 123 -11.23 -13.75 -7.08
CA PRO A 123 -11.39 -12.98 -5.85
C PRO A 123 -11.76 -13.83 -4.65
N SER A 124 -12.63 -14.82 -4.83
CA SER A 124 -13.04 -15.72 -3.74
C SER A 124 -11.93 -16.71 -3.34
N LEU A 125 -11.13 -17.18 -4.29
CA LEU A 125 -9.97 -18.02 -3.97
C LEU A 125 -8.91 -17.24 -3.17
N LEU A 126 -8.65 -15.97 -3.53
CA LEU A 126 -7.67 -15.14 -2.85
C LEU A 126 -8.17 -14.62 -1.49
N ALA A 127 -9.49 -14.55 -1.30
CA ALA A 127 -10.12 -14.18 -0.04
C ALA A 127 -10.19 -15.33 0.99
N ASP A 128 -9.72 -16.54 0.63
CA ASP A 128 -9.67 -17.68 1.57
C ASP A 128 -8.48 -17.55 2.53
N VAL A 129 -8.40 -16.39 3.17
CA VAL A 129 -7.40 -16.02 4.17
C VAL A 129 -8.07 -15.41 5.38
N SER A 130 -7.43 -15.50 6.55
CA SER A 130 -7.97 -14.98 7.81
C SER A 130 -6.83 -14.56 8.73
N PRO A 131 -6.98 -13.51 9.55
CA PRO A 131 -5.97 -13.13 10.55
C PRO A 131 -5.83 -14.16 11.68
N THR A 132 -6.85 -14.99 11.91
CA THR A 132 -6.91 -15.93 13.04
C THR A 132 -6.77 -17.41 12.66
N ALA A 133 -6.79 -17.73 11.37
CA ALA A 133 -6.70 -19.10 10.86
C ALA A 133 -5.68 -19.20 9.74
N TRP A 134 -4.68 -20.05 9.92
CA TRP A 134 -3.69 -20.32 8.89
C TRP A 134 -4.25 -21.23 7.77
N PRO A 135 -3.92 -20.99 6.49
CA PRO A 135 -2.89 -20.09 5.98
C PRO A 135 -3.36 -18.63 5.86
N HIS A 136 -2.44 -17.71 6.13
CA HIS A 136 -2.68 -16.27 5.96
C HIS A 136 -2.36 -15.77 4.54
N CYS A 137 -1.92 -16.66 3.66
CA CYS A 137 -1.60 -16.37 2.27
C CYS A 137 -1.92 -17.59 1.40
N VAL A 138 -2.61 -17.35 0.28
CA VAL A 138 -2.95 -18.35 -0.73
C VAL A 138 -2.59 -17.81 -2.11
N LEU A 139 -2.32 -18.71 -3.07
CA LEU A 139 -1.99 -18.32 -4.43
C LEU A 139 -2.93 -19.00 -5.44
N ALA A 140 -3.02 -18.42 -6.63
CA ALA A 140 -3.70 -19.04 -7.76
C ALA A 140 -2.90 -18.78 -9.04
N SER A 141 -2.85 -19.79 -9.93
CA SER A 141 -2.28 -19.63 -11.27
C SER A 141 -3.35 -19.86 -12.34
N VAL A 142 -3.23 -19.12 -13.45
CA VAL A 142 -4.06 -19.28 -14.65
C VAL A 142 -3.15 -19.53 -15.83
N VAL A 143 -3.24 -20.73 -16.40
CA VAL A 143 -2.49 -21.11 -17.60
C VAL A 143 -3.36 -20.86 -18.82
N PRO A 144 -3.04 -19.89 -19.68
CA PRO A 144 -3.85 -19.56 -20.85
C PRO A 144 -3.91 -20.72 -21.86
N ASP A 145 -4.98 -20.75 -22.68
CA ASP A 145 -5.13 -21.73 -23.75
C ASP A 145 -4.03 -21.63 -24.82
N GLN A 146 -3.48 -20.45 -24.98
CA GLN A 146 -2.31 -20.18 -25.81
C GLN A 146 -1.17 -19.68 -24.93
N PRO A 147 -0.35 -20.58 -24.38
CA PRO A 147 0.65 -20.26 -23.38
C PRO A 147 1.95 -19.66 -23.98
N ALA A 148 1.90 -19.05 -25.16
CA ALA A 148 3.08 -18.57 -25.86
C ALA A 148 3.95 -17.62 -25.02
N ASP A 149 3.35 -16.85 -24.09
CA ASP A 149 4.02 -15.76 -23.37
C ASP A 149 4.01 -15.91 -21.83
N GLY A 150 3.69 -17.11 -21.30
CA GLY A 150 3.71 -17.33 -19.86
C GLY A 150 2.34 -17.65 -19.24
N PHE A 151 2.24 -17.50 -17.93
CA PHE A 151 1.01 -17.75 -17.17
C PHE A 151 0.77 -16.65 -16.13
N VAL A 152 -0.48 -16.45 -15.72
CA VAL A 152 -0.81 -15.50 -14.64
C VAL A 152 -0.61 -16.20 -13.29
N LEU A 153 0.05 -15.51 -12.36
CA LEU A 153 0.17 -15.91 -10.97
C LEU A 153 -0.30 -14.76 -10.08
N ALA A 154 -1.18 -15.07 -9.14
CA ALA A 154 -1.69 -14.12 -8.16
C ALA A 154 -1.61 -14.71 -6.75
N PHE A 155 -1.49 -13.84 -5.74
CA PHE A 155 -1.70 -14.22 -4.36
C PHE A 155 -2.65 -13.25 -3.66
N GLY A 156 -3.32 -13.77 -2.61
CA GLY A 156 -4.02 -12.99 -1.59
C GLY A 156 -3.45 -13.32 -0.22
N ALA A 157 -3.27 -12.31 0.61
CA ALA A 157 -2.77 -12.47 1.97
C ALA A 157 -3.55 -11.59 2.95
N ASP A 158 -3.70 -12.05 4.19
CA ASP A 158 -4.17 -11.20 5.27
C ASP A 158 -3.15 -10.11 5.61
N HIS A 159 -3.63 -8.93 5.97
CA HIS A 159 -2.75 -7.79 6.25
C HIS A 159 -1.86 -7.98 7.49
N SER A 160 -2.18 -8.95 8.38
CA SER A 160 -1.33 -9.30 9.53
C SER A 160 0.06 -9.81 9.14
N VAL A 161 0.20 -10.37 7.93
CA VAL A 161 1.46 -10.96 7.43
C VAL A 161 2.05 -10.20 6.24
N MET A 162 1.40 -9.14 5.77
CA MET A 162 1.76 -8.47 4.52
C MET A 162 1.49 -6.97 4.59
N ASP A 163 2.39 -6.16 4.05
CA ASP A 163 2.17 -4.74 3.76
C ASP A 163 2.35 -4.43 2.27
N ALA A 164 2.05 -3.20 1.87
CA ALA A 164 2.15 -2.77 0.48
C ALA A 164 3.57 -2.92 -0.10
N TYR A 165 4.62 -2.70 0.71
CA TYR A 165 5.99 -2.88 0.24
C TYR A 165 6.34 -4.36 0.07
N SER A 166 5.86 -5.23 0.94
CA SER A 166 6.01 -6.69 0.81
C SER A 166 5.35 -7.23 -0.46
N GLN A 167 4.20 -6.65 -0.87
CA GLN A 167 3.56 -6.97 -2.16
C GLN A 167 4.50 -6.67 -3.34
N LEU A 168 5.27 -5.59 -3.27
CA LEU A 168 6.23 -5.19 -4.33
C LEU A 168 7.45 -6.12 -4.36
N LEU A 169 7.97 -6.53 -3.20
CA LEU A 169 9.10 -7.46 -3.11
C LEU A 169 8.80 -8.81 -3.73
N TRP A 170 7.55 -9.26 -3.65
CA TRP A 170 7.12 -10.56 -4.13
C TRP A 170 7.36 -10.76 -5.63
N PHE A 171 7.20 -9.75 -6.46
CA PHE A 171 7.29 -9.88 -7.92
C PHE A 171 8.63 -10.46 -8.38
N GLU A 172 9.71 -9.84 -7.98
CA GLU A 172 11.04 -10.30 -8.35
C GLU A 172 11.39 -11.62 -7.66
N GLU A 173 11.03 -11.74 -6.39
CA GLU A 173 11.39 -12.91 -5.61
C GLU A 173 10.73 -14.19 -6.15
N ILE A 174 9.42 -14.15 -6.45
CA ILE A 174 8.72 -15.35 -6.95
C ILE A 174 9.19 -15.76 -8.34
N VAL A 175 9.43 -14.79 -9.24
CA VAL A 175 9.94 -15.08 -10.58
C VAL A 175 11.35 -15.66 -10.51
N SER A 176 12.24 -15.07 -9.71
CA SER A 176 13.61 -15.56 -9.52
C SER A 176 13.65 -16.96 -8.92
N LEU A 177 12.80 -17.24 -7.92
CA LEU A 177 12.68 -18.57 -7.30
C LEU A 177 12.15 -19.61 -8.30
N TYR A 178 11.14 -19.23 -9.09
CA TYR A 178 10.58 -20.11 -10.12
C TYR A 178 11.60 -20.46 -11.18
N ASP A 179 12.31 -19.48 -11.72
CA ASP A 179 13.37 -19.69 -12.71
C ASP A 179 14.52 -20.54 -12.15
N ALA A 180 14.92 -20.32 -10.92
CA ALA A 180 15.93 -21.13 -10.27
C ALA A 180 15.47 -22.59 -10.08
N ALA A 181 14.22 -22.79 -9.66
CA ALA A 181 13.62 -24.12 -9.51
C ALA A 181 13.54 -24.87 -10.85
N ARG A 182 13.18 -24.17 -11.95
CA ARG A 182 13.18 -24.72 -13.31
C ARG A 182 14.56 -25.15 -13.79
N ARG A 183 15.60 -24.42 -13.41
CA ARG A 183 17.00 -24.79 -13.71
C ARG A 183 17.53 -25.94 -12.83
N GLY A 184 16.70 -26.48 -11.94
CA GLY A 184 17.07 -27.61 -11.07
C GLY A 184 17.91 -27.20 -9.85
N VAL A 185 17.92 -25.92 -9.46
CA VAL A 185 18.60 -25.47 -8.24
C VAL A 185 18.04 -26.24 -7.03
N PRO A 186 18.90 -26.80 -6.15
CA PRO A 186 18.45 -27.56 -4.98
C PRO A 186 17.59 -26.72 -4.02
N ASP A 187 16.62 -27.34 -3.34
CA ASP A 187 15.73 -26.66 -2.41
C ASP A 187 16.46 -25.96 -1.24
N ALA A 188 17.58 -26.52 -0.80
CA ALA A 188 18.41 -25.88 0.22
C ALA A 188 18.98 -24.54 -0.25
N GLU A 189 19.37 -24.45 -1.51
CA GLU A 189 19.88 -23.20 -2.11
C GLU A 189 18.75 -22.21 -2.39
N LEU A 190 17.57 -22.67 -2.83
CA LEU A 190 16.39 -21.80 -3.01
C LEU A 190 15.99 -21.10 -1.70
N ARG A 191 16.23 -21.73 -0.56
CA ARG A 191 15.93 -21.21 0.78
C ARG A 191 17.10 -20.44 1.43
N ALA A 192 18.28 -20.48 0.84
CA ALA A 192 19.52 -20.01 1.48
C ALA A 192 19.59 -18.49 1.70
N LEU A 193 18.76 -17.69 1.03
CA LEU A 193 18.74 -16.26 1.27
C LEU A 193 18.13 -15.97 2.65
N GLU A 194 18.95 -15.47 3.56
CA GLU A 194 18.50 -15.04 4.88
C GLU A 194 17.90 -13.64 4.80
N VAL A 195 16.71 -13.49 5.37
CA VAL A 195 16.02 -12.20 5.57
C VAL A 195 15.66 -12.04 7.04
N GLY A 196 15.52 -10.81 7.50
CA GLY A 196 15.08 -10.56 8.87
C GLY A 196 13.66 -11.06 9.12
N SER A 197 13.41 -11.49 10.34
CA SER A 197 12.08 -11.97 10.74
C SER A 197 11.17 -10.83 11.14
N HIS A 198 9.97 -10.75 10.53
CA HIS A 198 8.90 -9.87 11.02
C HIS A 198 8.41 -10.28 12.42
N VAL A 199 8.59 -11.53 12.81
CA VAL A 199 8.22 -11.99 14.16
C VAL A 199 9.13 -11.37 15.22
N ASP A 200 10.43 -11.23 14.94
CA ASP A 200 11.37 -10.51 15.79
C ASP A 200 11.03 -9.02 15.85
N PHE A 201 10.78 -8.40 14.70
CA PHE A 201 10.35 -7.01 14.63
C PHE A 201 9.06 -6.77 15.45
N SER A 202 8.07 -7.66 15.35
CA SER A 202 6.82 -7.57 16.11
C SER A 202 7.04 -7.57 17.62
N ALA A 203 7.98 -8.42 18.11
CA ALA A 203 8.34 -8.45 19.51
C ALA A 203 9.11 -7.18 19.97
N GLU A 204 9.96 -6.64 19.09
CA GLU A 204 10.66 -5.36 19.35
C GLU A 204 9.67 -4.18 19.37
N ASP A 205 8.72 -4.14 18.43
CA ASP A 205 7.65 -3.14 18.38
C ASP A 205 6.79 -3.19 19.66
N ARG A 206 6.45 -4.39 20.14
CA ARG A 206 5.78 -4.57 21.44
C ARG A 206 6.58 -3.98 22.58
N LYS A 207 7.87 -4.29 22.67
CA LYS A 207 8.74 -3.74 23.74
C LYS A 207 8.77 -2.22 23.70
N LEU A 208 8.94 -1.63 22.52
CA LEU A 208 8.91 -0.18 22.35
C LEU A 208 7.56 0.41 22.76
N ALA A 209 6.45 -0.19 22.33
CA ALA A 209 5.11 0.26 22.65
C ALA A 209 4.84 0.27 24.17
N MET A 210 5.39 -0.69 24.91
CA MET A 210 5.25 -0.75 26.37
C MET A 210 6.04 0.34 27.11
N THR A 211 6.92 1.07 26.43
CA THR A 211 7.59 2.25 27.02
C THR A 211 6.74 3.53 26.96
N LEU A 212 5.63 3.51 26.19
CA LEU A 212 4.74 4.65 26.06
C LEU A 212 3.87 4.81 27.31
N ALA A 213 3.72 6.05 27.76
CA ALA A 213 2.80 6.46 28.81
C ALA A 213 1.70 7.35 28.25
N ALA A 214 0.54 7.39 28.92
CA ALA A 214 -0.62 8.18 28.46
C ALA A 214 -0.32 9.69 28.44
N ASP A 215 0.55 10.17 29.33
CA ASP A 215 1.05 11.55 29.39
C ASP A 215 2.37 11.75 28.58
N GLY A 216 2.74 10.79 27.76
CA GLY A 216 3.95 10.86 26.95
C GLY A 216 3.80 11.76 25.72
N GLU A 217 4.90 12.37 25.27
CA GLU A 217 4.94 13.25 24.10
C GLU A 217 4.31 12.62 22.84
N PRO A 218 4.55 11.34 22.49
CA PRO A 218 3.93 10.76 21.30
C PRO A 218 2.39 10.72 21.34
N VAL A 219 1.81 10.48 22.53
CA VAL A 219 0.35 10.46 22.72
C VAL A 219 -0.22 11.88 22.60
N HIS A 220 0.40 12.87 23.27
CA HIS A 220 -0.03 14.27 23.18
C HIS A 220 0.02 14.78 21.75
N ARG A 221 1.08 14.51 20.99
CA ARG A 221 1.22 14.96 19.60
C ARG A 221 0.15 14.37 18.69
N TRP A 222 -0.27 13.12 18.91
CA TRP A 222 -1.38 12.55 18.20
C TRP A 222 -2.72 13.21 18.61
N LEU A 223 -2.94 13.45 19.89
CA LEU A 223 -4.13 14.16 20.36
C LEU A 223 -4.21 15.60 19.84
N ASP A 224 -3.07 16.31 19.76
CA ASP A 224 -2.98 17.64 19.13
C ASP A 224 -3.34 17.61 17.64
N PHE A 225 -2.85 16.59 16.92
CA PHE A 225 -3.20 16.39 15.50
C PHE A 225 -4.69 16.09 15.31
N LEU A 226 -5.27 15.26 16.14
CA LEU A 226 -6.69 14.89 16.08
C LEU A 226 -7.60 16.04 16.52
N GLY A 227 -7.15 16.82 17.48
CA GLY A 227 -7.90 17.94 18.05
C GLY A 227 -9.00 17.53 19.02
N PRO A 228 -9.93 18.46 19.33
CA PRO A 228 -11.01 18.20 20.27
C PRO A 228 -11.87 16.99 19.86
N GLY A 229 -12.09 16.06 20.80
CA GLY A 229 -12.85 14.83 20.55
C GLY A 229 -12.00 13.66 20.06
N ALA A 230 -10.69 13.85 19.86
CA ALA A 230 -9.72 12.82 19.41
C ALA A 230 -10.23 12.04 18.17
N THR A 231 -10.79 12.76 17.18
CA THR A 231 -11.31 12.19 15.93
C THR A 231 -10.43 12.55 14.75
N PHE A 232 -10.31 11.63 13.79
CA PHE A 232 -9.55 11.89 12.58
C PHE A 232 -10.22 12.96 11.71
N PRO A 233 -9.41 13.85 11.12
CA PRO A 233 -9.93 14.86 10.20
C PRO A 233 -10.49 14.20 8.93
N ARG A 234 -11.63 14.70 8.49
CA ARG A 234 -12.27 14.28 7.25
C ARG A 234 -11.74 15.12 6.09
N TYR A 235 -11.74 14.56 4.88
CA TYR A 235 -11.30 15.25 3.68
C TYR A 235 -12.46 16.03 3.05
N GLY A 236 -12.23 17.29 2.72
CA GLY A 236 -13.18 18.18 2.07
C GLY A 236 -13.73 19.28 3.01
N ALA A 237 -14.11 20.43 2.41
CA ALA A 237 -14.91 21.42 3.10
C ALA A 237 -16.36 20.95 3.08
N ASP A 238 -17.01 20.97 4.23
CA ASP A 238 -18.46 20.84 4.45
C ASP A 238 -19.23 20.01 3.38
N GLY A 239 -18.92 18.73 3.21
CA GLY A 239 -19.83 17.84 2.50
C GLY A 239 -19.33 17.10 1.28
N VAL A 240 -18.04 17.14 0.90
CA VAL A 240 -17.51 16.28 -0.18
C VAL A 240 -17.06 14.91 0.33
N THR A 241 -16.74 14.78 1.58
CA THR A 241 -16.91 13.55 2.33
C THR A 241 -18.25 13.69 3.02
N HIS A 242 -19.18 12.80 2.76
CA HIS A 242 -20.56 12.89 3.28
C HIS A 242 -20.63 13.40 4.71
N PRO A 243 -21.69 14.21 5.06
CA PRO A 243 -21.98 14.49 6.44
C PRO A 243 -21.94 13.17 7.20
N ALA A 244 -21.42 13.19 8.42
CA ALA A 244 -21.39 12.00 9.25
C ALA A 244 -22.70 11.24 9.00
N ALA A 245 -22.62 10.15 8.24
CA ALA A 245 -23.79 9.35 7.96
C ALA A 245 -24.38 9.05 9.31
N ASP A 246 -25.65 9.37 9.50
CA ASP A 246 -26.36 8.85 10.66
C ASP A 246 -25.98 7.39 10.76
N ALA A 247 -25.64 6.90 11.95
CA ALA A 247 -25.11 5.54 12.19
C ALA A 247 -25.98 4.40 11.61
N ALA A 248 -27.00 4.72 10.85
CA ALA A 248 -27.92 3.88 10.12
C ALA A 248 -27.65 3.80 8.61
N GLU A 249 -26.71 4.57 8.04
CA GLU A 249 -26.40 4.44 6.62
C GLU A 249 -25.47 3.26 6.41
N ALA A 250 -25.97 2.19 5.78
CA ALA A 250 -25.22 0.97 5.53
C ALA A 250 -23.94 1.29 4.77
N ALA A 251 -22.81 0.67 5.17
CA ALA A 251 -21.55 0.77 4.46
C ALA A 251 -21.76 0.51 2.97
N ARG A 252 -21.29 1.42 2.12
CA ARG A 252 -21.41 1.33 0.65
C ARG A 252 -20.13 0.79 0.06
N PRO A 253 -20.20 0.11 -1.10
CA PRO A 253 -18.99 -0.24 -1.84
C PRO A 253 -18.14 1.01 -2.07
N GLN A 254 -16.82 0.84 -2.00
CA GLN A 254 -15.90 1.89 -2.40
C GLN A 254 -15.54 1.74 -3.88
N ALA A 255 -15.50 2.85 -4.59
CA ALA A 255 -14.96 2.93 -5.94
C ALA A 255 -13.43 3.01 -5.89
N SER A 256 -12.79 2.56 -6.96
CA SER A 256 -11.36 2.70 -7.17
C SER A 256 -11.07 3.31 -8.53
N ARG A 257 -9.98 4.09 -8.60
CA ARG A 257 -9.50 4.68 -9.85
C ARG A 257 -7.99 4.74 -9.85
N SER A 258 -7.40 4.37 -10.99
CA SER A 258 -5.97 4.52 -11.25
C SER A 258 -5.75 5.49 -12.40
N ALA A 259 -4.75 6.37 -12.29
CA ALA A 259 -4.45 7.35 -13.33
C ALA A 259 -2.96 7.73 -13.35
N TRP A 260 -2.41 7.83 -14.56
CA TRP A 260 -1.09 8.43 -14.76
C TRP A 260 -1.19 9.95 -14.64
N LEU A 261 -0.33 10.53 -13.80
CA LEU A 261 -0.29 11.96 -13.48
C LEU A 261 0.82 12.69 -14.23
N ALA A 262 1.98 12.05 -14.37
CA ALA A 262 3.17 12.67 -14.92
C ALA A 262 4.06 11.64 -15.64
N THR A 263 4.79 12.13 -16.64
CA THR A 263 5.86 11.38 -17.30
C THR A 263 7.09 11.27 -16.38
N VAL A 264 8.06 10.46 -16.78
CA VAL A 264 9.37 10.33 -16.10
C VAL A 264 10.04 11.70 -16.00
N ASP A 265 10.15 12.43 -17.11
CA ASP A 265 10.82 13.73 -17.17
C ASP A 265 10.16 14.76 -16.23
N GLN A 266 8.83 14.84 -16.23
CA GLN A 266 8.07 15.73 -15.34
C GLN A 266 8.30 15.40 -13.87
N THR A 267 8.35 14.10 -13.54
CA THR A 267 8.57 13.63 -12.17
C THR A 267 10.01 13.86 -11.72
N ASP A 268 10.98 13.72 -12.63
CA ASP A 268 12.38 13.97 -12.37
C ASP A 268 12.66 15.48 -12.19
N ASP A 269 12.04 16.34 -12.99
CA ASP A 269 12.12 17.80 -12.82
C ASP A 269 11.56 18.25 -11.46
N LEU A 270 10.35 17.79 -11.08
CA LEU A 270 9.81 18.05 -9.75
C LEU A 270 10.76 17.62 -8.64
N SER A 271 11.36 16.44 -8.80
CA SER A 271 12.29 15.88 -7.80
C SER A 271 13.57 16.70 -7.70
N ALA A 272 14.10 17.17 -8.83
CA ALA A 272 15.28 18.03 -8.87
C ALA A 272 15.02 19.37 -8.18
N ARG A 273 13.87 20.00 -8.46
CA ARG A 273 13.44 21.25 -7.82
C ARG A 273 13.24 21.09 -6.31
N SER A 274 12.60 19.99 -5.89
CA SER A 274 12.42 19.69 -4.47
C SER A 274 13.77 19.51 -3.76
N ARG A 275 14.71 18.76 -4.35
CA ARG A 275 16.06 18.55 -3.80
C ARG A 275 16.87 19.84 -3.73
N ALA A 276 16.75 20.73 -4.71
CA ALA A 276 17.42 22.05 -4.70
C ALA A 276 16.99 22.91 -3.51
N ARG A 277 15.87 22.57 -2.85
CA ARG A 277 15.33 23.21 -1.64
C ARG A 277 15.53 22.38 -0.37
N GLY A 278 16.36 21.34 -0.41
CA GLY A 278 16.60 20.44 0.73
C GLY A 278 15.42 19.51 1.05
N ALA A 279 14.41 19.42 0.16
CA ALA A 279 13.24 18.58 0.34
C ALA A 279 13.32 17.29 -0.51
N SER A 280 12.42 16.34 -0.24
CA SER A 280 12.32 15.07 -0.96
C SER A 280 11.37 15.17 -2.17
N ALA A 281 11.47 14.19 -3.10
CA ALA A 281 10.49 14.02 -4.16
C ALA A 281 9.06 13.82 -3.61
N GLN A 282 8.93 13.09 -2.50
CA GLN A 282 7.68 12.94 -1.77
C GLN A 282 7.08 14.28 -1.38
N SER A 283 7.89 15.21 -0.85
CA SER A 283 7.43 16.56 -0.47
C SER A 283 6.89 17.32 -1.67
N GLY A 284 7.53 17.18 -2.85
CA GLY A 284 7.05 17.78 -4.09
C GLY A 284 5.70 17.24 -4.56
N VAL A 285 5.53 15.90 -4.52
CA VAL A 285 4.26 15.25 -4.89
C VAL A 285 3.15 15.64 -3.92
N LEU A 286 3.43 15.63 -2.61
CA LEU A 286 2.45 16.03 -1.59
C LEU A 286 2.13 17.54 -1.65
N ALA A 287 3.05 18.39 -2.10
CA ALA A 287 2.78 19.81 -2.35
C ALA A 287 1.81 20.00 -3.53
N ALA A 288 1.99 19.22 -4.61
CA ALA A 288 1.03 19.20 -5.71
C ALA A 288 -0.35 18.71 -5.25
N PHE A 289 -0.40 17.69 -4.40
CA PHE A 289 -1.65 17.21 -3.80
C PHE A 289 -2.31 18.27 -2.93
N ALA A 290 -1.59 18.91 -2.04
CA ALA A 290 -2.11 19.97 -1.18
C ALA A 290 -2.69 21.15 -2.01
N HIS A 291 -1.98 21.55 -3.08
CA HIS A 291 -2.49 22.55 -4.01
C HIS A 291 -3.77 22.10 -4.71
N ALA A 292 -3.80 20.89 -5.26
CA ALA A 292 -4.96 20.35 -5.95
C ALA A 292 -6.17 20.22 -5.01
N ALA A 293 -5.95 19.75 -3.79
CA ALA A 293 -6.99 19.64 -2.76
C ALA A 293 -7.59 21.02 -2.41
N ARG A 294 -6.74 22.02 -2.21
CA ARG A 294 -7.20 23.41 -1.97
C ARG A 294 -8.01 23.95 -3.14
N ARG A 295 -7.54 23.73 -4.38
CA ARG A 295 -8.20 24.24 -5.59
C ARG A 295 -9.56 23.59 -5.83
N VAL A 296 -9.67 22.28 -5.59
CA VAL A 296 -10.90 21.52 -5.85
C VAL A 296 -11.92 21.71 -4.73
N HIS A 297 -11.46 21.77 -3.47
CA HIS A 297 -12.35 21.73 -2.31
C HIS A 297 -12.38 23.02 -1.49
N GLY A 298 -11.56 24.02 -1.83
CA GLY A 298 -11.52 25.29 -1.11
C GLY A 298 -11.02 25.20 0.34
N ILE A 299 -10.25 24.16 0.67
CA ILE A 299 -9.77 23.93 2.03
C ILE A 299 -8.52 24.75 2.35
N ASP A 300 -8.50 25.39 3.54
CA ASP A 300 -7.35 26.14 4.03
C ASP A 300 -6.47 25.36 4.99
N ARG A 301 -6.87 24.16 5.37
CA ARG A 301 -6.07 23.22 6.18
C ARG A 301 -6.26 21.81 5.68
N LEU A 302 -5.15 21.10 5.42
CA LEU A 302 -5.15 19.72 4.96
C LEU A 302 -4.46 18.84 6.00
N ARG A 303 -5.21 17.92 6.60
CA ARG A 303 -4.68 16.95 7.56
C ARG A 303 -4.92 15.53 7.05
N PHE A 304 -3.88 14.72 7.05
CA PHE A 304 -3.95 13.32 6.61
C PHE A 304 -2.93 12.45 7.33
N VAL A 305 -3.11 11.16 7.22
CA VAL A 305 -2.13 10.18 7.69
C VAL A 305 -1.28 9.72 6.51
N LEU A 306 0.04 9.72 6.70
CA LEU A 306 1.01 9.23 5.74
C LEU A 306 1.59 7.91 6.25
N PRO A 307 1.13 6.74 5.75
CA PRO A 307 1.76 5.46 6.06
C PRO A 307 3.22 5.45 5.58
N MET A 308 4.12 5.07 6.45
CA MET A 308 5.56 4.98 6.17
C MET A 308 6.09 3.62 6.64
N HIS A 309 7.06 3.07 5.91
CA HIS A 309 7.68 1.82 6.32
C HIS A 309 8.55 2.00 7.57
N THR A 310 8.59 0.97 8.41
CA THR A 310 9.42 0.89 9.62
C THR A 310 10.61 -0.06 9.48
N ARG A 311 11.02 -0.38 8.26
CA ARG A 311 12.18 -1.20 7.94
C ARG A 311 13.48 -0.42 8.14
N TYR A 312 13.78 -0.07 9.41
CA TYR A 312 14.96 0.74 9.73
C TYR A 312 16.26 -0.08 9.73
N ALA A 313 16.18 -1.36 10.02
CA ALA A 313 17.33 -2.24 10.03
C ALA A 313 17.52 -2.91 8.64
N PRO A 314 18.77 -3.02 8.14
CA PRO A 314 19.05 -3.56 6.81
C PRO A 314 18.50 -4.98 6.58
N GLN A 315 18.47 -5.84 7.61
CA GLN A 315 17.93 -7.19 7.53
C GLN A 315 16.42 -7.20 7.20
N HIS A 316 15.69 -6.13 7.47
CA HIS A 316 14.27 -6.05 7.17
C HIS A 316 13.97 -5.50 5.76
N ALA A 317 14.99 -5.06 5.01
CA ALA A 317 14.79 -4.44 3.70
C ALA A 317 14.08 -5.37 2.69
N ALA A 318 14.43 -6.67 2.71
CA ALA A 318 13.79 -7.69 1.85
C ALA A 318 12.80 -8.59 2.60
N ALA A 319 12.46 -8.28 3.85
CA ALA A 319 11.57 -9.11 4.66
C ALA A 319 10.10 -8.84 4.34
N VAL A 320 9.31 -9.90 4.21
CA VAL A 320 7.84 -9.83 4.14
C VAL A 320 7.28 -9.68 5.55
N GLY A 321 6.25 -8.84 5.69
CA GLY A 321 5.55 -8.61 6.95
C GLY A 321 4.84 -7.25 6.97
N TRP A 322 4.27 -6.89 8.10
CA TRP A 322 3.61 -5.61 8.31
C TRP A 322 4.54 -4.61 9.00
N TYR A 323 5.33 -3.88 8.21
CA TYR A 323 6.32 -2.90 8.67
C TYR A 323 5.83 -1.47 8.37
N VAL A 324 4.67 -1.09 8.90
CA VAL A 324 4.06 0.22 8.67
C VAL A 324 3.79 0.95 9.96
N GLY A 325 4.22 2.21 10.00
CA GLY A 325 3.83 3.17 11.03
C GLY A 325 3.12 4.36 10.38
N LEU A 326 2.42 5.13 11.19
CA LEU A 326 1.61 6.24 10.74
C LEU A 326 2.28 7.58 11.08
N CYS A 327 2.41 8.45 10.07
CA CYS A 327 2.90 9.81 10.22
C CYS A 327 1.72 10.78 10.11
N PRO A 328 1.33 11.50 11.17
CA PRO A 328 0.34 12.56 11.07
C PRO A 328 0.96 13.76 10.33
N VAL A 329 0.26 14.25 9.33
CA VAL A 329 0.66 15.42 8.53
C VAL A 329 -0.43 16.48 8.62
N ASP A 330 -0.06 17.66 9.11
CA ASP A 330 -0.95 18.80 9.29
C ASP A 330 -0.39 19.99 8.51
N LEU A 331 -1.11 20.43 7.50
CA LEU A 331 -0.74 21.49 6.58
C LEU A 331 -1.71 22.64 6.69
N ASP A 332 -1.22 23.75 7.19
CA ASP A 332 -1.90 25.05 7.07
C ASP A 332 -1.64 25.58 5.66
N LEU A 333 -2.71 25.77 4.89
CA LEU A 333 -2.70 26.26 3.51
C LEU A 333 -3.17 27.71 3.43
N ASP A 334 -3.56 28.33 4.56
CA ASP A 334 -3.96 29.73 4.57
C ASP A 334 -2.78 30.65 4.19
N GLY A 335 -3.06 31.66 3.38
CA GLY A 335 -2.05 32.58 2.87
C GLY A 335 -1.00 31.95 1.93
N VAL A 336 -1.16 30.70 1.51
CA VAL A 336 -0.30 30.08 0.48
C VAL A 336 -0.77 30.53 -0.90
N ASP A 337 0.10 31.21 -1.63
CA ASP A 337 -0.17 31.57 -3.01
C ASP A 337 -0.44 30.33 -3.89
N PRO A 338 -1.33 30.44 -4.89
CA PRO A 338 -1.57 29.33 -5.82
C PRO A 338 -0.29 28.94 -6.57
N VAL A 339 0.05 27.67 -6.52
CA VAL A 339 1.20 27.13 -7.30
C VAL A 339 0.99 27.29 -8.80
N LEU A 340 -0.27 27.31 -9.26
CA LEU A 340 -0.63 27.58 -10.65
C LEU A 340 -1.29 28.95 -10.75
N ARG A 341 -0.71 29.82 -11.58
CA ARG A 341 -1.32 31.11 -11.97
C ARG A 341 -1.92 31.00 -13.35
N GLU A 342 -3.05 31.65 -13.54
CA GLU A 342 -3.62 31.90 -14.87
C GLU A 342 -2.97 33.14 -15.48
N VAL A 343 -2.34 32.96 -16.63
CA VAL A 343 -1.74 34.06 -17.40
C VAL A 343 -2.51 34.23 -18.70
N ASP A 344 -2.91 35.43 -19.00
CA ASP A 344 -3.57 35.76 -20.28
C ASP A 344 -2.58 35.50 -21.42
N ALA A 345 -2.90 34.58 -22.30
CA ALA A 345 -2.07 34.17 -23.43
C ALA A 345 -2.42 34.90 -24.73
N GLY A 346 -3.02 36.09 -24.63
CA GLY A 346 -3.24 36.95 -25.79
C GLY A 346 -4.15 36.31 -26.86
N GLY A 347 -5.40 36.03 -26.51
CA GLY A 347 -6.42 35.56 -27.48
C GLY A 347 -6.50 34.03 -27.70
N ILE A 348 -5.69 33.24 -27.03
CA ILE A 348 -5.68 31.76 -27.11
C ILE A 348 -6.30 31.12 -25.86
N GLY A 349 -6.82 31.91 -24.93
CA GLY A 349 -7.32 31.45 -23.62
C GLY A 349 -6.27 31.58 -22.51
N ALA A 350 -6.71 31.49 -21.25
CA ALA A 350 -5.81 31.55 -20.10
C ALA A 350 -4.88 30.34 -20.08
N LYS A 351 -3.57 30.55 -19.99
CA LYS A 351 -2.56 29.51 -19.80
C LYS A 351 -2.21 29.41 -18.32
N ARG A 352 -2.19 28.20 -17.79
CA ARG A 352 -1.71 27.95 -16.43
C ARG A 352 -0.19 27.79 -16.43
N VAL A 353 0.48 28.56 -15.60
CA VAL A 353 1.93 28.48 -15.38
C VAL A 353 2.23 28.27 -13.91
N VAL A 354 3.32 27.57 -13.62
CA VAL A 354 3.78 27.38 -12.24
C VAL A 354 4.36 28.68 -11.71
N ASP A 355 3.91 29.11 -10.54
CA ASP A 355 4.62 30.10 -9.74
C ASP A 355 5.73 29.38 -8.97
N GLY A 356 6.97 29.61 -9.37
CA GLY A 356 8.14 28.96 -8.77
C GLY A 356 8.32 29.31 -7.29
N THR A 357 7.94 30.52 -6.87
CA THR A 357 8.02 30.95 -5.47
C THR A 357 6.96 30.25 -4.63
N ALA A 358 5.71 30.22 -5.11
CA ALA A 358 4.62 29.54 -4.43
C ALA A 358 4.86 28.03 -4.32
N LEU A 359 5.38 27.40 -5.40
CA LEU A 359 5.77 25.99 -5.36
C LEU A 359 6.85 25.73 -4.31
N THR A 360 7.89 26.57 -4.27
CA THR A 360 8.97 26.46 -3.29
C THR A 360 8.41 26.51 -1.86
N ALA A 361 7.59 27.51 -1.56
CA ALA A 361 6.98 27.66 -0.23
C ALA A 361 6.10 26.47 0.12
N ALA A 362 5.31 25.93 -0.82
CA ALA A 362 4.49 24.76 -0.61
C ALA A 362 5.34 23.51 -0.32
N VAL A 363 6.41 23.27 -1.09
CA VAL A 363 7.32 22.11 -0.89
C VAL A 363 8.02 22.18 0.46
N GLU A 364 8.54 23.34 0.87
CA GLU A 364 9.20 23.54 2.15
C GLU A 364 8.22 23.34 3.31
N ARG A 365 6.99 23.85 3.21
CA ARG A 365 5.95 23.67 4.22
C ARG A 365 5.56 22.20 4.39
N VAL A 366 5.34 21.48 3.30
CA VAL A 366 5.06 20.04 3.33
C VAL A 366 6.23 19.26 3.90
N HIS A 367 7.45 19.61 3.50
CA HIS A 367 8.66 18.96 4.03
C HIS A 367 8.76 19.12 5.55
N ALA A 368 8.52 20.32 6.06
CA ALA A 368 8.52 20.61 7.50
C ALA A 368 7.42 19.83 8.25
N ALA A 369 6.20 19.77 7.71
CA ALA A 369 5.09 19.04 8.32
C ALA A 369 5.35 17.52 8.39
N VAL A 370 5.87 16.93 7.30
CA VAL A 370 6.27 15.50 7.28
C VAL A 370 7.43 15.26 8.27
N ALA A 371 8.44 16.13 8.29
CA ALA A 371 9.54 16.02 9.24
C ALA A 371 9.07 16.11 10.70
N ALA A 372 8.08 16.94 10.97
CA ALA A 372 7.47 17.03 12.30
C ALA A 372 6.75 15.74 12.69
N GLY A 373 5.97 15.11 11.81
CA GLY A 373 5.25 13.86 12.10
C GLY A 373 6.14 12.61 12.14
N LYS A 374 7.22 12.59 11.35
CA LYS A 374 8.08 11.41 11.16
C LYS A 374 8.59 10.71 12.42
N PRO A 375 8.97 11.39 13.52
CA PRO A 375 9.38 10.72 14.76
C PRO A 375 8.30 9.84 15.38
N LEU A 376 7.02 10.04 15.06
CA LEU A 376 5.89 9.25 15.57
C LEU A 376 5.73 7.91 14.85
N VAL A 377 6.27 7.77 13.65
CA VAL A 377 6.15 6.57 12.79
C VAL A 377 6.68 5.30 13.47
N ARG A 378 7.68 5.45 14.33
CA ARG A 378 8.29 4.32 15.04
C ARG A 378 7.42 3.73 16.14
N TYR A 379 6.38 4.44 16.58
CA TYR A 379 5.50 4.00 17.65
C TYR A 379 4.22 3.41 17.07
N SER A 380 3.82 2.26 17.59
CA SER A 380 2.56 1.63 17.19
C SER A 380 1.37 2.55 17.47
N PHE A 381 0.65 2.94 16.42
CA PHE A 381 -0.56 3.78 16.57
C PHE A 381 -1.63 3.09 17.43
N ALA A 382 -1.76 1.77 17.33
CA ALA A 382 -2.72 1.02 18.16
C ALA A 382 -2.46 1.22 19.67
N ARG A 383 -1.18 1.30 20.09
CA ARG A 383 -0.87 1.60 21.49
C ARG A 383 -1.13 3.06 21.85
N ILE A 384 -0.86 3.97 20.94
CA ILE A 384 -1.18 5.41 21.12
C ILE A 384 -2.69 5.59 21.25
N ALA A 385 -3.46 4.92 20.40
CA ALA A 385 -4.92 4.95 20.42
C ALA A 385 -5.49 4.43 21.76
N GLU A 386 -4.95 3.30 22.24
CA GLU A 386 -5.32 2.74 23.54
C GLU A 386 -5.06 3.74 24.69
N LEU A 387 -3.85 4.33 24.72
CA LEU A 387 -3.45 5.28 25.77
C LEU A 387 -4.19 6.62 25.70
N GLY A 388 -4.50 7.10 24.48
CA GLY A 388 -5.18 8.36 24.22
C GLY A 388 -6.69 8.25 24.19
N GLY A 389 -7.27 7.05 24.32
CA GLY A 389 -8.72 6.83 24.22
C GLY A 389 -9.27 7.10 22.81
N ILE A 390 -8.46 6.93 21.76
CA ILE A 390 -8.84 7.17 20.36
C ILE A 390 -9.57 5.92 19.86
N THR A 391 -10.81 6.08 19.42
CA THR A 391 -11.65 4.99 18.91
C THR A 391 -11.96 5.11 17.42
N ASP A 392 -11.54 6.23 16.81
CA ASP A 392 -11.75 6.54 15.39
C ASP A 392 -10.50 6.12 14.57
N GLY A 393 -10.69 5.90 13.26
CA GLY A 393 -9.66 5.53 12.31
C GLY A 393 -9.38 6.62 11.26
N PRO A 394 -8.30 6.49 10.47
CA PRO A 394 -7.96 7.47 9.45
C PRO A 394 -9.02 7.54 8.33
N HIS A 395 -9.63 8.70 8.11
CA HIS A 395 -10.53 8.97 6.99
C HIS A 395 -9.80 9.44 5.73
N LEU A 396 -8.59 9.96 5.88
CA LEU A 396 -7.72 10.32 4.76
C LEU A 396 -6.32 9.74 4.96
N ALA A 397 -5.97 8.78 4.12
CA ALA A 397 -4.61 8.25 4.06
C ALA A 397 -3.98 8.54 2.69
N VAL A 398 -2.77 9.10 2.71
CA VAL A 398 -2.03 9.43 1.51
C VAL A 398 -0.66 8.76 1.58
N SER A 399 -0.35 7.92 0.62
CA SER A 399 0.90 7.18 0.54
C SER A 399 1.72 7.64 -0.66
N TYR A 400 3.04 7.63 -0.51
CA TYR A 400 3.99 7.81 -1.62
C TYR A 400 5.06 6.73 -1.56
N VAL A 401 5.22 6.02 -2.67
CA VAL A 401 6.25 4.98 -2.82
C VAL A 401 7.06 5.23 -4.09
N ASP A 402 8.37 5.38 -3.95
CA ASP A 402 9.28 5.35 -5.09
C ASP A 402 9.69 3.90 -5.34
N THR A 403 9.02 3.28 -6.30
CA THR A 403 9.19 1.84 -6.58
C THR A 403 10.42 1.53 -7.40
N ARG A 404 11.12 2.53 -7.96
CA ARG A 404 12.31 2.33 -8.82
C ARG A 404 13.48 1.69 -8.09
N PHE A 405 13.47 1.72 -6.76
CA PHE A 405 14.49 1.08 -5.91
C PHE A 405 14.10 -0.32 -5.44
N VAL A 406 12.91 -0.79 -5.82
CA VAL A 406 12.48 -2.16 -5.52
C VAL A 406 13.13 -3.11 -6.52
N PRO A 407 13.71 -4.24 -6.09
CA PRO A 407 14.32 -5.20 -7.01
C PRO A 407 13.35 -5.63 -8.12
N GLY A 408 13.81 -5.63 -9.37
CA GLY A 408 13.05 -6.04 -10.54
C GLY A 408 12.00 -5.07 -11.03
N ALA A 409 11.89 -3.86 -10.43
CA ALA A 409 10.86 -2.88 -10.77
C ALA A 409 10.90 -2.44 -12.25
N GLU A 410 12.06 -2.49 -12.90
CA GLU A 410 12.25 -2.18 -14.32
C GLU A 410 11.53 -3.19 -15.25
N ARG A 411 11.19 -4.39 -14.75
CA ARG A 411 10.54 -5.46 -15.51
C ARG A 411 9.02 -5.54 -15.28
N TRP A 412 8.48 -4.76 -14.32
CA TRP A 412 7.07 -4.89 -13.93
C TRP A 412 6.08 -4.56 -15.05
N SER A 413 6.45 -3.66 -15.96
CA SER A 413 5.62 -3.35 -17.13
C SER A 413 5.52 -4.57 -18.06
N ASP A 414 6.64 -5.28 -18.30
CA ASP A 414 6.68 -6.48 -19.14
C ASP A 414 5.90 -7.65 -18.52
N TRP A 415 5.88 -7.70 -17.18
CA TRP A 415 5.14 -8.72 -16.43
C TRP A 415 3.67 -8.36 -16.18
N ASP A 416 3.21 -7.22 -16.65
CA ASP A 416 1.89 -6.67 -16.30
C ASP A 416 1.61 -6.79 -14.79
N ALA A 417 2.61 -6.45 -13.98
CA ALA A 417 2.55 -6.59 -12.54
C ALA A 417 1.63 -5.54 -11.91
N ARG A 418 0.70 -5.99 -11.04
CA ARG A 418 -0.22 -5.12 -10.28
C ARG A 418 -0.24 -5.53 -8.81
N THR A 419 -0.29 -4.56 -7.92
CA THR A 419 -0.69 -4.83 -6.55
C THR A 419 -2.20 -4.81 -6.44
N LEU A 420 -2.73 -5.71 -5.64
CA LEU A 420 -4.15 -5.96 -5.50
C LEU A 420 -4.64 -5.66 -4.09
N ARG A 421 -5.92 -5.36 -4.00
CA ARG A 421 -6.67 -5.27 -2.76
C ARG A 421 -8.06 -5.88 -2.94
N SER A 422 -8.64 -6.39 -1.85
CA SER A 422 -10.03 -6.79 -1.82
C SER A 422 -10.95 -5.58 -2.04
N PRO A 423 -12.16 -5.77 -2.55
CA PRO A 423 -13.22 -4.78 -2.43
C PRO A 423 -13.36 -4.33 -0.97
N ALA A 424 -13.66 -3.07 -0.74
CA ALA A 424 -13.91 -2.53 0.58
C ALA A 424 -15.21 -1.76 0.63
N TYR A 425 -15.70 -1.58 1.82
CA TYR A 425 -16.92 -0.85 2.13
C TYR A 425 -16.56 0.27 3.11
N GLY A 426 -17.04 1.46 2.87
CA GLY A 426 -16.77 2.61 3.71
C GLY A 426 -17.72 3.74 3.37
N THR A 427 -17.96 4.64 4.31
CA THR A 427 -18.89 5.76 4.12
C THR A 427 -18.20 7.03 3.67
N ASP A 428 -16.95 7.25 4.11
CA ASP A 428 -16.26 8.54 3.96
C ASP A 428 -14.73 8.46 3.91
N GLU A 429 -14.19 7.27 3.77
CA GLU A 429 -12.75 7.05 3.70
C GLU A 429 -12.21 7.36 2.31
N LEU A 430 -11.09 8.07 2.26
CA LEU A 430 -10.35 8.38 1.05
C LEU A 430 -8.90 7.91 1.18
N TYR A 431 -8.47 7.08 0.26
CA TYR A 431 -7.09 6.63 0.16
C TYR A 431 -6.48 7.02 -1.17
N LEU A 432 -5.26 7.59 -1.13
CA LEU A 432 -4.47 7.90 -2.31
C LEU A 432 -3.10 7.24 -2.20
N TRP A 433 -2.69 6.52 -3.23
CA TRP A 433 -1.37 5.92 -3.36
C TRP A 433 -0.66 6.51 -4.57
N PHE A 434 0.33 7.37 -4.32
CA PHE A 434 1.22 7.90 -5.35
C PHE A 434 2.37 6.92 -5.55
N LEU A 435 2.50 6.39 -6.76
CA LEU A 435 3.52 5.42 -7.13
C LEU A 435 4.43 6.02 -8.19
N ARG A 436 5.68 6.27 -7.82
CA ARG A 436 6.71 6.67 -8.77
C ARG A 436 7.37 5.42 -9.33
N THR A 437 7.25 5.20 -10.62
CA THR A 437 7.77 4.03 -11.34
C THR A 437 8.81 4.44 -12.37
N HIS A 438 9.37 3.47 -13.08
CA HIS A 438 10.20 3.73 -14.27
C HIS A 438 9.42 4.32 -15.45
N ASP A 439 8.08 4.24 -15.43
CA ASP A 439 7.20 4.76 -16.49
C ASP A 439 6.65 6.17 -16.17
N GLY A 440 6.87 6.68 -14.95
CA GLY A 440 6.37 7.97 -14.49
C GLY A 440 5.71 7.92 -13.09
N LEU A 441 4.78 8.83 -12.84
CA LEU A 441 4.01 8.92 -11.60
C LEU A 441 2.56 8.51 -11.84
N ASN A 442 2.11 7.50 -11.12
CA ASN A 442 0.72 7.05 -11.07
C ASN A 442 0.09 7.42 -9.73
N VAL A 443 -1.23 7.67 -9.72
CA VAL A 443 -2.05 7.66 -8.51
C VAL A 443 -3.10 6.57 -8.61
N SER A 444 -3.21 5.76 -7.58
CA SER A 444 -4.34 4.87 -7.38
C SER A 444 -5.16 5.39 -6.19
N THR A 445 -6.48 5.29 -6.28
CA THR A 445 -7.38 5.87 -5.28
C THR A 445 -8.44 4.86 -4.84
N ARG A 446 -8.97 5.06 -3.65
CA ARG A 446 -10.17 4.42 -3.14
C ARG A 446 -11.01 5.48 -2.44
N TYR A 447 -12.30 5.54 -2.75
CA TYR A 447 -13.21 6.59 -2.27
C TYR A 447 -14.66 6.06 -2.27
N PRO A 448 -15.61 6.71 -1.56
CA PRO A 448 -17.01 6.31 -1.57
C PRO A 448 -17.60 6.27 -2.98
N ASP A 449 -18.34 5.22 -3.32
CA ASP A 449 -18.96 5.05 -4.64
C ASP A 449 -20.24 5.88 -4.75
N THR A 450 -20.06 7.20 -4.93
CA THR A 450 -21.17 8.16 -5.13
C THR A 450 -20.88 9.08 -6.33
N PRO A 451 -21.92 9.60 -7.00
CA PRO A 451 -21.74 10.51 -8.14
C PRO A 451 -20.88 11.74 -7.80
N GLU A 452 -21.07 12.31 -6.61
CA GLU A 452 -20.34 13.49 -6.11
C GLU A 452 -18.87 13.16 -5.89
N ALA A 453 -18.57 12.01 -5.28
CA ALA A 453 -17.21 11.56 -5.05
C ALA A 453 -16.46 11.25 -6.36
N HIS A 454 -17.16 10.67 -7.36
CA HIS A 454 -16.59 10.48 -8.71
C HIS A 454 -16.20 11.81 -9.34
N VAL A 455 -17.09 12.80 -9.33
CA VAL A 455 -16.83 14.14 -9.89
C VAL A 455 -15.67 14.83 -9.17
N ALA A 456 -15.64 14.76 -7.84
CA ALA A 456 -14.57 15.35 -7.03
C ALA A 456 -13.22 14.67 -7.28
N MET A 457 -13.20 13.34 -7.41
CA MET A 457 -11.99 12.58 -7.71
C MET A 457 -11.45 12.88 -9.12
N ASP A 458 -12.34 12.99 -10.12
CA ASP A 458 -11.96 13.38 -11.47
C ASP A 458 -11.33 14.78 -11.49
N ALA A 459 -11.95 15.73 -10.80
CA ALA A 459 -11.43 17.09 -10.67
C ALA A 459 -10.06 17.10 -9.97
N LEU A 460 -9.88 16.32 -8.91
CA LEU A 460 -8.61 16.21 -8.19
C LEU A 460 -7.50 15.63 -9.09
N ILE A 461 -7.78 14.57 -9.83
CA ILE A 461 -6.82 13.95 -10.76
C ILE A 461 -6.44 14.92 -11.88
N GLU A 462 -7.40 15.66 -12.45
CA GLU A 462 -7.10 16.64 -13.52
C GLU A 462 -6.30 17.83 -12.99
N GLU A 463 -6.57 18.30 -11.79
CA GLU A 463 -5.77 19.36 -11.17
C GLU A 463 -4.34 18.90 -10.86
N LEU A 464 -4.17 17.67 -10.35
CA LEU A 464 -2.85 17.05 -10.19
C LEU A 464 -2.09 16.97 -11.51
N ARG A 465 -2.73 16.51 -12.59
CA ARG A 465 -2.14 16.47 -13.93
C ARG A 465 -1.75 17.88 -14.42
N ALA A 466 -2.58 18.87 -14.14
CA ALA A 466 -2.28 20.25 -14.50
C ALA A 466 -1.03 20.77 -13.77
N CYS A 467 -0.87 20.45 -12.46
CA CYS A 467 0.33 20.77 -11.71
C CYS A 467 1.57 20.14 -12.36
N PHE A 468 1.55 18.84 -12.64
CA PHE A 468 2.72 18.14 -13.19
C PHE A 468 3.07 18.58 -14.61
N ARG A 469 2.07 18.89 -15.46
CA ARG A 469 2.32 19.48 -16.80
C ARG A 469 3.01 20.84 -16.69
N ALA A 470 2.61 21.66 -15.73
CA ALA A 470 3.18 22.98 -15.55
C ALA A 470 4.63 22.93 -15.04
N PHE A 471 5.02 21.91 -14.26
CA PHE A 471 6.41 21.71 -13.85
C PHE A 471 7.34 21.47 -15.04
N GLY A 472 6.96 20.61 -16.01
CA GLY A 472 7.77 20.33 -17.19
C GLY A 472 7.95 21.51 -18.17
N THR A 473 7.10 22.53 -18.09
CA THR A 473 7.19 23.72 -18.98
C THR A 473 7.94 24.89 -18.35
N ALA A 474 8.12 24.93 -17.04
CA ALA A 474 8.76 26.04 -16.33
C ALA A 474 10.29 26.14 -16.61
N GLY A 475 10.94 25.07 -17.05
CA GLY A 475 12.34 25.08 -17.47
C GLY A 475 12.63 25.88 -18.75
N LEU A 476 11.61 26.16 -19.57
CA LEU A 476 11.75 26.92 -20.80
C LEU A 476 11.61 28.44 -20.58
N SER A 477 11.05 28.88 -19.46
CA SER A 477 10.83 30.30 -19.14
C SER A 477 11.98 30.92 -18.33
N GLU A 478 12.70 30.15 -17.52
CA GLU A 478 13.85 30.62 -16.74
C GLU A 478 15.16 30.70 -17.56
N ALA A 479 15.20 30.04 -18.73
CA ALA A 479 16.38 30.08 -19.62
C ALA A 479 16.43 31.32 -20.54
N VAL A 480 15.48 32.25 -20.44
CA VAL A 480 15.35 33.46 -21.29
C VAL A 480 15.32 34.75 -20.45
N ALA A 481 15.75 34.71 -19.17
CA ALA A 481 15.89 35.90 -18.35
C ALA A 481 17.35 36.17 -17.96
#